data_61f33bfac12b2b4b51330c1825ff30b7
#
_entry.id   61f33bfac12b2b4b51330c1825ff30b7
#
_cell.length_a   1.000
_cell.length_b   1.000
_cell.length_c   1.000
_cell.angle_alpha   90.00
_cell.angle_beta   90.00
_cell.angle_gamma   90.00
#
_symmetry.space_group_name_H-M   'P 1'
#
loop_
_entity.id
_entity.type
_entity.pdbx_description
1 polymer ?
#
loop_
_entity_poly.entity_id
_entity_poly.type
_entity_poly.pdbx_seq_one_letter_code
_entity_poly.pdbx_strand_id
1 'polypeptide(L)'
;MSVDRYAAICHPLRYKVIMSRWVCLLMVGICAAYGVLGGLSYTFFAMHLPYCGPNEIDHYFCEVPAVLKLACADTSLNDLVDFITGFNVIVVPLSLIVLVYVNIFATIMKIRSAQGRIKAFSTCASHITVVTMFAIPCIIMYMSPGSDSLSNSGKKMALFYNIATAFLNPVIYSLRNKDVKNAFLKLMGRGRAPE
;
A
#
# COMPACT_ATOMS: atom_id res chain seq x y z
N MET A 1 -4.72 -8.76 0.71
CA MET A 1 -4.81 -8.95 -0.76
C MET A 1 -3.76 -9.93 -1.30
N SER A 2 -2.45 -9.81 -1.00
CA SER A 2 -1.43 -10.77 -1.48
C SER A 2 -1.72 -12.21 -1.02
N VAL A 3 -2.05 -12.41 0.26
CA VAL A 3 -2.46 -13.72 0.83
C VAL A 3 -3.71 -14.27 0.15
N ASP A 4 -4.69 -13.42 -0.14
CA ASP A 4 -5.89 -13.80 -0.89
C ASP A 4 -5.55 -14.34 -2.28
N ARG A 5 -4.67 -13.63 -3.02
CA ARG A 5 -4.20 -14.09 -4.34
C ARG A 5 -3.41 -15.39 -4.25
N TYR A 6 -2.59 -15.52 -3.22
CA TYR A 6 -1.87 -16.77 -2.95
C TYR A 6 -2.82 -17.94 -2.72
N ALA A 7 -3.79 -17.77 -1.84
CA ALA A 7 -4.77 -18.81 -1.56
C ALA A 7 -5.59 -19.19 -2.81
N ALA A 8 -6.01 -18.19 -3.61
CA ALA A 8 -6.80 -18.42 -4.81
C ALA A 8 -6.03 -19.14 -5.94
N ILE A 9 -4.72 -18.88 -6.09
CA ILE A 9 -3.90 -19.39 -7.18
C ILE A 9 -3.19 -20.69 -6.77
N CYS A 10 -2.60 -20.72 -5.58
CA CYS A 10 -1.79 -21.85 -5.12
C CYS A 10 -2.63 -22.95 -4.46
N HIS A 11 -3.77 -22.60 -3.84
CA HIS A 11 -4.62 -23.55 -3.11
C HIS A 11 -6.12 -23.38 -3.44
N PRO A 12 -6.53 -23.47 -4.72
CA PRO A 12 -7.91 -23.16 -5.13
C PRO A 12 -8.96 -24.04 -4.44
N LEU A 13 -8.66 -25.31 -4.21
CA LEU A 13 -9.58 -26.24 -3.54
C LEU A 13 -9.77 -25.93 -2.04
N ARG A 14 -8.77 -25.33 -1.41
CA ARG A 14 -8.80 -24.97 0.02
C ARG A 14 -9.07 -23.49 0.26
N TYR A 15 -9.35 -22.73 -0.78
CA TYR A 15 -9.52 -21.28 -0.70
C TYR A 15 -10.51 -20.86 0.39
N LYS A 16 -11.72 -21.47 0.42
CA LYS A 16 -12.78 -21.15 1.40
C LYS A 16 -12.37 -21.44 2.85
N VAL A 17 -11.47 -22.39 3.07
CA VAL A 17 -10.96 -22.75 4.40
C VAL A 17 -9.88 -21.75 4.83
N ILE A 18 -8.91 -21.47 3.93
CA ILE A 18 -7.80 -20.55 4.19
C ILE A 18 -8.33 -19.13 4.38
N MET A 19 -9.26 -18.70 3.52
CA MET A 19 -9.87 -17.36 3.56
C MET A 19 -11.23 -17.39 4.27
N SER A 20 -11.29 -18.10 5.40
CA SER A 20 -12.49 -18.09 6.22
C SER A 20 -12.73 -16.70 6.83
N ARG A 21 -14.00 -16.41 7.17
CA ARG A 21 -14.38 -15.10 7.73
C ARG A 21 -13.55 -14.72 8.95
N TRP A 22 -13.26 -15.68 9.81
CA TRP A 22 -12.47 -15.45 11.02
C TRP A 22 -11.01 -15.10 10.70
N VAL A 23 -10.39 -15.80 9.74
CA VAL A 23 -9.02 -15.49 9.29
C VAL A 23 -8.96 -14.10 8.66
N CYS A 24 -9.94 -13.72 7.84
CA CYS A 24 -10.00 -12.38 7.26
C CYS A 24 -10.14 -11.30 8.34
N LEU A 25 -11.02 -11.49 9.32
CA LEU A 25 -11.20 -10.55 10.44
C LEU A 25 -9.93 -10.46 11.29
N LEU A 26 -9.27 -11.58 11.57
CA LEU A 26 -8.00 -11.60 12.30
C LEU A 26 -6.91 -10.82 11.55
N MET A 27 -6.74 -11.06 10.25
CA MET A 27 -5.77 -10.32 9.43
C MET A 27 -6.04 -8.81 9.42
N VAL A 28 -7.31 -8.41 9.27
CA VAL A 28 -7.70 -6.99 9.33
C VAL A 28 -7.41 -6.42 10.71
N GLY A 29 -7.73 -7.15 11.79
CA GLY A 29 -7.46 -6.74 13.16
C GLY A 29 -5.96 -6.54 13.43
N ILE A 30 -5.12 -7.48 12.97
CA ILE A 30 -3.66 -7.37 13.10
C ILE A 30 -3.14 -6.15 12.34
N CYS A 31 -3.57 -5.93 11.10
CA CYS A 31 -3.15 -4.77 10.32
C CYS A 31 -3.60 -3.45 10.97
N ALA A 32 -4.82 -3.39 11.49
CA ALA A 32 -5.35 -2.22 12.18
C ALA A 32 -4.58 -1.93 13.48
N ALA A 33 -4.34 -2.97 14.30
CA ALA A 33 -3.56 -2.83 15.54
C ALA A 33 -2.13 -2.35 15.25
N TYR A 34 -1.48 -2.93 14.23
CA TYR A 34 -0.16 -2.50 13.80
C TYR A 34 -0.11 -1.03 13.37
N GLY A 35 -1.10 -0.59 12.56
CA GLY A 35 -1.21 0.81 12.14
C GLY A 35 -1.48 1.77 13.29
N VAL A 36 -2.39 1.40 14.21
CA VAL A 36 -2.70 2.21 15.39
C VAL A 36 -1.48 2.35 16.32
N LEU A 37 -0.80 1.25 16.61
CA LEU A 37 0.39 1.28 17.48
C LEU A 37 1.52 2.10 16.85
N GLY A 38 1.75 1.96 15.54
CA GLY A 38 2.71 2.80 14.80
C GLY A 38 2.35 4.28 14.86
N GLY A 39 1.09 4.64 14.58
CA GLY A 39 0.64 6.02 14.64
C GLY A 39 0.71 6.63 16.04
N LEU A 40 0.36 5.87 17.08
CA LEU A 40 0.47 6.32 18.46
C LEU A 40 1.92 6.57 18.88
N SER A 41 2.85 5.69 18.48
CA SER A 41 4.29 5.90 18.77
C SER A 41 4.81 7.18 18.10
N TYR A 42 4.51 7.42 16.83
CA TYR A 42 4.89 8.67 16.15
C TYR A 42 4.34 9.90 16.88
N THR A 43 3.05 9.88 17.17
CA THR A 43 2.37 11.01 17.85
C THR A 43 2.98 11.26 19.22
N PHE A 44 3.23 10.21 19.99
CA PHE A 44 3.82 10.30 21.32
C PHE A 44 5.17 11.01 21.29
N PHE A 45 6.09 10.56 20.44
CA PHE A 45 7.42 11.17 20.35
C PHE A 45 7.38 12.60 19.81
N ALA A 46 6.54 12.91 18.83
CA ALA A 46 6.39 14.24 18.31
C ALA A 46 5.80 15.23 19.35
N MET A 47 4.78 14.83 20.10
CA MET A 47 4.11 15.71 21.07
C MET A 47 4.96 16.04 22.31
N HIS A 48 6.04 15.32 22.59
CA HIS A 48 6.93 15.59 23.72
C HIS A 48 8.02 16.63 23.40
N LEU A 49 8.10 17.09 22.16
CA LEU A 49 9.06 18.13 21.76
C LEU A 49 8.52 19.53 22.05
N PRO A 50 9.37 20.48 22.48
CA PRO A 50 9.01 21.88 22.53
C PRO A 50 9.01 22.49 21.12
N TYR A 51 7.92 23.11 20.76
CA TYR A 51 7.74 23.84 19.50
C TYR A 51 7.76 25.34 19.77
N CYS A 52 8.64 26.10 19.12
CA CYS A 52 8.82 27.54 19.34
C CYS A 52 9.04 28.34 18.06
N GLY A 53 8.92 27.69 16.90
CA GLY A 53 9.05 28.32 15.60
C GLY A 53 7.74 28.97 15.12
N PRO A 54 7.68 29.42 13.85
CA PRO A 54 6.45 29.86 13.22
C PRO A 54 5.44 28.68 13.22
N ASN A 55 4.18 28.98 13.51
CA ASN A 55 3.10 27.99 13.53
C ASN A 55 2.61 27.61 12.12
N GLU A 56 3.50 27.62 11.14
CA GLU A 56 3.17 27.34 9.74
C GLU A 56 3.96 26.14 9.25
N ILE A 57 3.24 25.14 8.72
CA ILE A 57 3.82 23.95 8.12
C ILE A 57 3.81 24.15 6.60
N ASP A 58 4.98 24.38 6.00
CA ASP A 58 5.12 24.47 4.55
C ASP A 58 5.17 23.08 3.92
N HIS A 59 4.00 22.37 3.97
CA HIS A 59 3.83 21.07 3.34
C HIS A 59 2.37 20.83 2.98
N TYR A 60 2.09 19.98 1.97
CA TYR A 60 0.72 19.61 1.58
C TYR A 60 0.03 18.71 2.60
N PHE A 61 0.79 18.02 3.45
CA PHE A 61 0.30 17.12 4.48
C PHE A 61 0.95 17.42 5.82
N CYS A 62 0.22 17.23 6.91
CA CYS A 62 0.76 17.26 8.27
C CYS A 62 1.47 15.91 8.56
N GLU A 63 2.66 15.74 8.03
CA GLU A 63 3.48 14.56 8.31
C GLU A 63 4.56 14.86 9.36
N VAL A 64 5.00 13.83 10.07
CA VAL A 64 5.92 13.98 11.21
C VAL A 64 7.19 14.74 10.82
N PRO A 65 7.91 14.45 9.71
CA PRO A 65 9.10 15.20 9.33
C PRO A 65 8.85 16.71 9.16
N ALA A 66 7.66 17.09 8.66
CA ALA A 66 7.31 18.50 8.48
C ALA A 66 7.04 19.19 9.83
N VAL A 67 6.45 18.48 10.78
CA VAL A 67 6.21 18.97 12.14
C VAL A 67 7.50 19.08 12.92
N LEU A 68 8.40 18.10 12.84
CA LEU A 68 9.69 18.10 13.55
C LEU A 68 10.58 19.29 13.21
N LYS A 69 10.48 19.86 12.00
CA LYS A 69 11.21 21.10 11.62
C LYS A 69 10.83 22.32 12.45
N LEU A 70 9.69 22.31 13.10
CA LEU A 70 9.24 23.40 13.98
C LEU A 70 9.69 23.20 15.43
N ALA A 71 10.32 22.07 15.74
CA ALA A 71 10.83 21.78 17.07
C ALA A 71 12.10 22.61 17.37
N CYS A 72 12.23 23.06 18.62
CA CYS A 72 13.37 23.83 19.10
C CYS A 72 14.31 23.02 19.99
N ALA A 73 14.20 21.70 19.95
CA ALA A 73 15.06 20.76 20.66
C ALA A 73 15.78 19.83 19.67
N ASP A 74 16.69 19.03 20.20
CA ASP A 74 17.31 17.97 19.42
C ASP A 74 16.27 16.93 19.01
N THR A 75 16.12 16.72 17.72
CA THR A 75 15.17 15.77 17.11
C THR A 75 15.79 14.42 16.77
N SER A 76 17.07 14.19 17.10
CA SER A 76 17.81 12.97 16.69
C SER A 76 17.10 11.67 17.09
N LEU A 77 16.49 11.63 18.27
CA LEU A 77 15.71 10.47 18.72
C LEU A 77 14.45 10.30 17.88
N ASN A 78 13.76 11.37 17.55
CA ASN A 78 12.55 11.36 16.73
C ASN A 78 12.87 10.91 15.31
N ASP A 79 13.97 11.42 14.72
CA ASP A 79 14.43 11.03 13.40
C ASP A 79 14.79 9.55 13.35
N LEU A 80 15.40 9.01 14.40
CA LEU A 80 15.68 7.57 14.54
C LEU A 80 14.39 6.74 14.64
N VAL A 81 13.44 7.18 15.45
CA VAL A 81 12.13 6.52 15.60
C VAL A 81 11.37 6.55 14.28
N ASP A 82 11.40 7.69 13.57
CA ASP A 82 10.79 7.87 12.26
C ASP A 82 11.40 6.90 11.24
N PHE A 83 12.72 6.84 11.17
CA PHE A 83 13.42 5.90 10.28
C PHE A 83 13.09 4.43 10.60
N ILE A 84 13.18 4.01 11.87
CA ILE A 84 12.90 2.62 12.28
C ILE A 84 11.46 2.25 11.97
N THR A 85 10.51 3.14 12.27
CA THR A 85 9.09 2.88 12.05
C THR A 85 8.77 2.87 10.56
N GLY A 86 9.28 3.84 9.81
CA GLY A 86 9.14 3.89 8.35
C GLY A 86 9.72 2.66 7.67
N PHE A 87 10.92 2.23 8.09
CA PHE A 87 11.53 1.00 7.61
C PHE A 87 10.63 -0.23 7.88
N ASN A 88 10.11 -0.38 9.09
CA ASN A 88 9.22 -1.49 9.42
C ASN A 88 7.91 -1.45 8.63
N VAL A 89 7.29 -0.28 8.48
CA VAL A 89 6.01 -0.11 7.78
C VAL A 89 6.15 -0.34 6.27
N ILE A 90 7.30 -0.06 5.68
CA ILE A 90 7.53 -0.22 4.23
C ILE A 90 8.19 -1.57 3.93
N VAL A 91 9.32 -1.87 4.56
CA VAL A 91 10.15 -3.02 4.15
C VAL A 91 9.56 -4.35 4.58
N VAL A 92 8.99 -4.44 5.79
CA VAL A 92 8.43 -5.70 6.27
C VAL A 92 7.22 -6.15 5.43
N PRO A 93 6.18 -5.32 5.19
CA PRO A 93 5.08 -5.74 4.31
C PRO A 93 5.52 -6.00 2.88
N LEU A 94 6.46 -5.20 2.35
CA LEU A 94 6.95 -5.39 0.98
C LEU A 94 7.69 -6.72 0.82
N SER A 95 8.54 -7.09 1.79
CA SER A 95 9.24 -8.38 1.80
C SER A 95 8.25 -9.55 1.83
N LEU A 96 7.21 -9.47 2.67
CA LEU A 96 6.16 -10.47 2.73
C LEU A 96 5.41 -10.58 1.40
N ILE A 97 5.10 -9.44 0.76
CA ILE A 97 4.46 -9.41 -0.56
C ILE A 97 5.37 -10.08 -1.59
N VAL A 98 6.66 -9.75 -1.63
CA VAL A 98 7.63 -10.35 -2.56
C VAL A 98 7.70 -11.86 -2.37
N LEU A 99 7.84 -12.35 -1.13
CA LEU A 99 7.88 -13.78 -0.83
C LEU A 99 6.61 -14.50 -1.31
N VAL A 100 5.45 -13.91 -1.08
CA VAL A 100 4.17 -14.44 -1.54
C VAL A 100 4.12 -14.50 -3.07
N TYR A 101 4.57 -13.43 -3.76
CA TYR A 101 4.56 -13.39 -5.22
C TYR A 101 5.58 -14.31 -5.88
N VAL A 102 6.72 -14.55 -5.28
CA VAL A 102 7.67 -15.60 -5.74
C VAL A 102 6.98 -16.96 -5.77
N ASN A 103 6.26 -17.32 -4.72
CA ASN A 103 5.51 -18.58 -4.66
C ASN A 103 4.35 -18.65 -5.68
N ILE A 104 3.61 -17.54 -5.85
CA ILE A 104 2.55 -17.43 -6.86
C ILE A 104 3.16 -17.62 -8.26
N PHE A 105 4.26 -16.92 -8.55
CA PHE A 105 4.93 -17.01 -9.84
C PHE A 105 5.40 -18.43 -10.15
N ALA A 106 6.07 -19.09 -9.18
CA ALA A 106 6.49 -20.48 -9.33
C ALA A 106 5.30 -21.43 -9.60
N THR A 107 4.14 -21.16 -8.99
CA THR A 107 2.92 -21.93 -9.22
C THR A 107 2.31 -21.67 -10.60
N ILE A 108 2.28 -20.41 -11.04
CA ILE A 108 1.76 -20.03 -12.37
C ILE A 108 2.61 -20.69 -13.49
N MET A 109 3.92 -20.76 -13.32
CA MET A 109 4.79 -21.40 -14.31
C MET A 109 4.53 -22.90 -14.48
N LYS A 110 3.95 -23.56 -13.47
CA LYS A 110 3.54 -24.98 -13.55
C LYS A 110 2.21 -25.20 -14.27
N ILE A 111 1.45 -24.14 -14.55
CA ILE A 111 0.17 -24.24 -15.27
C ILE A 111 0.47 -24.59 -16.74
N ARG A 112 -0.04 -25.73 -17.21
CA ARG A 112 0.20 -26.24 -18.58
C ARG A 112 -0.48 -25.37 -19.65
N SER A 113 -1.64 -24.81 -19.37
CA SER A 113 -2.44 -24.04 -20.33
C SER A 113 -1.91 -22.60 -20.42
N ALA A 114 -1.58 -22.14 -21.63
CA ALA A 114 -1.15 -20.77 -21.89
C ALA A 114 -2.21 -19.74 -21.49
N GLN A 115 -3.48 -20.00 -21.79
CA GLN A 115 -4.60 -19.14 -21.39
C GLN A 115 -4.76 -19.06 -19.86
N GLY A 116 -4.59 -20.19 -19.15
CA GLY A 116 -4.61 -20.22 -17.68
C GLY A 116 -3.50 -19.35 -17.08
N ARG A 117 -2.30 -19.43 -17.62
CA ARG A 117 -1.15 -18.59 -17.21
C ARG A 117 -1.47 -17.10 -17.41
N ILE A 118 -1.90 -16.71 -18.60
CA ILE A 118 -2.22 -15.31 -18.90
C ILE A 118 -3.29 -14.77 -17.94
N LYS A 119 -4.35 -15.56 -17.68
CA LYS A 119 -5.40 -15.18 -16.73
C LYS A 119 -4.86 -14.97 -15.31
N ALA A 120 -4.00 -15.88 -14.83
CA ALA A 120 -3.37 -15.79 -13.52
C ALA A 120 -2.45 -14.57 -13.43
N PHE A 121 -1.55 -14.36 -14.40
CA PHE A 121 -0.70 -13.17 -14.46
C PHE A 121 -1.51 -11.88 -14.49
N SER A 122 -2.51 -11.83 -15.36
CA SER A 122 -3.42 -10.70 -15.42
C SER A 122 -4.05 -10.41 -14.05
N THR A 123 -4.41 -11.41 -13.26
CA THR A 123 -4.96 -11.24 -11.92
C THR A 123 -3.96 -10.64 -10.93
N CYS A 124 -2.70 -10.99 -11.03
CA CYS A 124 -1.64 -10.46 -10.18
C CYS A 124 -1.18 -9.05 -10.57
N ALA A 125 -1.18 -8.76 -11.87
CA ALA A 125 -0.64 -7.51 -12.41
C ALA A 125 -1.22 -6.26 -11.76
N SER A 126 -2.55 -6.20 -11.55
CA SER A 126 -3.19 -5.06 -10.91
C SER A 126 -2.72 -4.83 -9.48
N HIS A 127 -2.56 -5.88 -8.70
CA HIS A 127 -2.08 -5.74 -7.33
C HIS A 127 -0.61 -5.32 -7.30
N ILE A 128 0.23 -5.92 -8.15
CA ILE A 128 1.64 -5.52 -8.27
C ILE A 128 1.75 -4.05 -8.68
N THR A 129 0.96 -3.61 -9.67
CA THR A 129 0.94 -2.20 -10.10
C THR A 129 0.63 -1.26 -8.93
N VAL A 130 -0.43 -1.54 -8.17
CA VAL A 130 -0.83 -0.72 -7.01
C VAL A 130 0.27 -0.69 -5.94
N VAL A 131 0.82 -1.86 -5.61
CA VAL A 131 1.92 -1.96 -4.62
C VAL A 131 3.15 -1.18 -5.08
N THR A 132 3.52 -1.29 -6.36
CA THR A 132 4.68 -0.61 -6.93
C THR A 132 4.48 0.91 -6.96
N MET A 133 3.30 1.37 -7.34
CA MET A 133 2.95 2.80 -7.35
C MET A 133 3.01 3.44 -5.97
N PHE A 134 2.74 2.67 -4.91
CA PHE A 134 2.87 3.14 -3.54
C PHE A 134 4.31 2.98 -3.03
N ALA A 135 4.90 1.80 -3.17
CA ALA A 135 6.18 1.46 -2.53
C ALA A 135 7.36 2.25 -3.11
N ILE A 136 7.45 2.44 -4.44
CA ILE A 136 8.58 3.13 -5.07
C ILE A 136 8.70 4.58 -4.58
N PRO A 137 7.66 5.43 -4.64
CA PRO A 137 7.75 6.79 -4.10
C PRO A 137 8.08 6.83 -2.61
N CYS A 138 7.49 5.96 -1.80
CA CYS A 138 7.78 5.89 -0.37
C CYS A 138 9.25 5.53 -0.10
N ILE A 139 9.81 4.55 -0.80
CA ILE A 139 11.23 4.18 -0.66
C ILE A 139 12.13 5.35 -1.06
N ILE A 140 11.83 6.02 -2.17
CA ILE A 140 12.62 7.16 -2.63
C ILE A 140 12.58 8.29 -1.61
N MET A 141 11.43 8.58 -1.02
CA MET A 141 11.26 9.70 -0.09
C MET A 141 11.83 9.44 1.29
N TYR A 142 11.62 8.24 1.82
CA TYR A 142 11.91 7.98 3.25
C TYR A 142 13.12 7.08 3.48
N MET A 143 13.61 6.39 2.44
CA MET A 143 14.71 5.42 2.58
C MET A 143 15.97 5.81 1.81
N SER A 144 15.91 6.79 0.88
CA SER A 144 17.07 7.17 0.09
C SER A 144 17.98 8.13 0.86
N PRO A 145 19.29 7.88 0.92
CA PRO A 145 20.25 8.82 1.53
C PRO A 145 20.17 10.19 0.84
N GLY A 146 20.08 11.26 1.62
CA GLY A 146 19.99 12.65 1.10
C GLY A 146 18.63 13.00 0.49
N SER A 147 17.62 12.16 0.60
CA SER A 147 16.26 12.56 0.24
C SER A 147 15.77 13.60 1.25
N ASP A 148 15.30 14.73 0.73
CA ASP A 148 14.61 15.74 1.54
C ASP A 148 13.12 15.72 1.15
N SER A 149 12.31 15.05 1.98
CA SER A 149 10.86 14.96 1.80
C SER A 149 10.22 16.36 1.81
N LEU A 150 10.88 17.33 2.40
CA LEU A 150 10.42 18.71 2.56
C LEU A 150 10.91 19.63 1.43
N SER A 151 11.75 19.15 0.54
CA SER A 151 12.10 19.86 -0.70
C SER A 151 10.86 19.98 -1.60
N ASN A 152 10.88 20.95 -2.52
CA ASN A 152 9.79 21.10 -3.50
C ASN A 152 9.52 19.83 -4.32
N SER A 153 10.56 19.05 -4.60
CA SER A 153 10.43 17.76 -5.28
C SER A 153 9.81 16.70 -4.36
N GLY A 154 10.22 16.66 -3.09
CA GLY A 154 9.65 15.78 -2.08
C GLY A 154 8.18 16.05 -1.85
N LYS A 155 7.79 17.31 -1.65
CA LYS A 155 6.38 17.72 -1.51
C LYS A 155 5.52 17.29 -2.70
N LYS A 156 5.99 17.47 -3.94
CA LYS A 156 5.29 17.03 -5.14
C LYS A 156 5.17 15.51 -5.22
N MET A 157 6.21 14.78 -4.82
CA MET A 157 6.20 13.33 -4.76
C MET A 157 5.19 12.82 -3.71
N ALA A 158 5.15 13.44 -2.52
CA ALA A 158 4.18 13.15 -1.48
C ALA A 158 2.74 13.35 -1.98
N LEU A 159 2.48 14.47 -2.66
CA LEU A 159 1.19 14.75 -3.28
C LEU A 159 0.83 13.69 -4.32
N PHE A 160 1.78 13.33 -5.18
CA PHE A 160 1.58 12.34 -6.23
C PHE A 160 1.19 10.97 -5.66
N TYR A 161 1.99 10.40 -4.75
CA TYR A 161 1.69 9.05 -4.28
C TYR A 161 0.41 8.98 -3.44
N ASN A 162 0.10 10.01 -2.65
CA ASN A 162 -1.14 10.05 -1.87
C ASN A 162 -2.37 10.15 -2.77
N ILE A 163 -2.38 11.09 -3.72
CA ILE A 163 -3.52 11.26 -4.64
C ILE A 163 -3.61 10.08 -5.62
N ALA A 164 -2.48 9.68 -6.22
CA ALA A 164 -2.47 8.61 -7.21
C ALA A 164 -2.97 7.29 -6.61
N THR A 165 -2.51 6.92 -5.41
CA THR A 165 -2.97 5.68 -4.76
C THR A 165 -4.42 5.75 -4.35
N ALA A 166 -4.89 6.88 -3.80
CA ALA A 166 -6.28 7.05 -3.41
C ALA A 166 -7.24 6.99 -4.62
N PHE A 167 -6.87 7.64 -5.73
CA PHE A 167 -7.68 7.72 -6.93
C PHE A 167 -7.60 6.46 -7.81
N LEU A 168 -6.38 5.94 -8.04
CA LEU A 168 -6.17 4.84 -8.97
C LEU A 168 -6.57 3.48 -8.41
N ASN A 169 -6.52 3.29 -7.09
CA ASN A 169 -6.93 2.03 -6.48
C ASN A 169 -8.39 1.66 -6.82
N PRO A 170 -9.41 2.52 -6.57
CA PRO A 170 -10.78 2.22 -6.97
C PRO A 170 -10.92 1.98 -8.46
N VAL A 171 -10.24 2.80 -9.29
CA VAL A 171 -10.30 2.70 -10.76
C VAL A 171 -9.73 1.36 -11.24
N ILE A 172 -8.52 0.99 -10.79
CA ILE A 172 -7.86 -0.25 -11.20
C ILE A 172 -8.69 -1.48 -10.81
N TYR A 173 -9.24 -1.49 -9.58
CA TYR A 173 -10.03 -2.63 -9.12
C TYR A 173 -11.43 -2.66 -9.75
N SER A 174 -12.07 -1.50 -9.96
CA SER A 174 -13.39 -1.41 -10.59
C SER A 174 -13.36 -1.78 -12.07
N LEU A 175 -12.43 -1.22 -12.84
CA LEU A 175 -12.31 -1.51 -14.26
C LEU A 175 -11.97 -2.99 -14.54
N ARG A 176 -11.41 -3.67 -13.56
CA ARG A 176 -11.07 -5.08 -13.67
C ARG A 176 -12.17 -6.01 -13.19
N ASN A 177 -13.12 -5.53 -12.40
CA ASN A 177 -14.27 -6.30 -11.97
C ASN A 177 -15.22 -6.47 -13.16
N LYS A 178 -15.42 -7.74 -13.58
CA LYS A 178 -16.31 -8.09 -14.71
C LYS A 178 -17.74 -7.61 -14.47
N ASP A 179 -18.22 -7.68 -13.24
CA ASP A 179 -19.59 -7.30 -12.91
C ASP A 179 -19.77 -5.78 -13.04
N VAL A 180 -18.80 -4.99 -12.55
CA VAL A 180 -18.78 -3.54 -12.71
C VAL A 180 -18.67 -3.15 -14.19
N LYS A 181 -17.78 -3.81 -14.95
CA LYS A 181 -17.64 -3.58 -16.39
C LYS A 181 -18.91 -3.90 -17.14
N ASN A 182 -19.56 -5.03 -16.84
CA ASN A 182 -20.82 -5.43 -17.46
C ASN A 182 -21.95 -4.47 -17.10
N ALA A 183 -22.05 -4.05 -15.83
CA ALA A 183 -23.02 -3.05 -15.40
C ALA A 183 -22.81 -1.72 -16.12
N PHE A 184 -21.57 -1.27 -16.25
CA PHE A 184 -21.23 -0.04 -16.98
C PHE A 184 -21.59 -0.12 -18.47
N LEU A 185 -21.27 -1.25 -19.13
CA LEU A 185 -21.64 -1.47 -20.54
C LEU A 185 -23.16 -1.51 -20.75
N LYS A 186 -23.92 -2.07 -19.81
CA LYS A 186 -25.39 -2.03 -19.84
C LYS A 186 -25.92 -0.60 -19.73
N LEU A 187 -25.37 0.21 -18.82
CA LEU A 187 -25.75 1.63 -18.67
C LEU A 187 -25.45 2.46 -19.93
N MET A 188 -24.37 2.14 -20.63
CA MET A 188 -24.02 2.81 -21.90
C MET A 188 -24.80 2.29 -23.12
N GLY A 189 -25.80 1.43 -22.94
CA GLY A 189 -26.59 0.84 -24.04
C GLY A 189 -25.81 -0.13 -24.94
N ARG A 190 -24.59 -0.55 -24.54
CA ARG A 190 -23.71 -1.48 -25.25
C ARG A 190 -23.68 -2.89 -24.66
N GLY A 191 -24.48 -3.15 -23.62
CA GLY A 191 -24.56 -4.45 -22.98
C GLY A 191 -25.40 -5.42 -23.82
N ARG A 192 -24.80 -6.55 -24.26
CA ARG A 192 -25.59 -7.71 -24.73
C ARG A 192 -26.52 -8.16 -23.60
N ALA A 193 -27.77 -8.40 -23.92
CA ALA A 193 -28.68 -9.11 -23.02
C ALA A 193 -28.08 -10.47 -22.64
N PRO A 194 -28.26 -10.98 -21.43
CA PRO A 194 -27.86 -12.32 -21.10
C PRO A 194 -28.69 -13.32 -21.93
N GLU A 195 -28.01 -14.21 -22.65
CA GLU A 195 -28.61 -15.47 -23.11
C GLU A 195 -28.80 -16.42 -21.92
#